data_22dda99ba5d8d51f60b4a4259e41f8e9
#
_entry.id   22dda99ba5d8d51f60b4a4259e41f8e9
#
_cell.length_a   1.000
_cell.length_b   1.000
_cell.length_c   1.000
_cell.angle_alpha   90.00
_cell.angle_beta   90.00
_cell.angle_gamma   90.00
#
_symmetry.space_group_name_H-M   'P 1'
#
loop_
_entity.id
_entity.type
_entity.pdbx_description
1 polymer ?
#
loop_
_entity_poly.entity_id
_entity_poly.type
_entity_poly.pdbx_seq_one_letter_code
_entity_poly.pdbx_strand_id
1 'polypeptide(L)' 'MIECRTQPELDAALAKTENGAKELVVCLGDGYFTVTGSATVEAWGSTTVRAWDSATVRAGG' A
#
# COMPACT_ATOMS: atom_id res chain seq x y z
N MET A 1 5.05 2.02 11.00
CA MET A 1 4.96 2.20 9.55
C MET A 1 5.71 1.06 8.86
N ILE A 2 5.08 0.44 7.87
CA ILE A 2 5.72 -0.61 7.09
C ILE A 2 5.95 -0.08 5.68
N GLU A 3 7.20 -0.10 5.24
CA GLU A 3 7.59 0.38 3.93
C GLU A 3 7.70 -0.81 2.97
N CYS A 4 7.02 -0.74 1.84
CA CYS A 4 6.96 -1.81 0.85
C CYS A 4 7.51 -1.31 -0.48
N ARG A 5 8.43 -2.07 -1.07
CA ARG A 5 9.04 -1.71 -2.35
C ARG A 5 8.67 -2.67 -3.46
N THR A 6 8.03 -3.79 -3.11
CA THR A 6 7.58 -4.79 -4.08
C THR A 6 6.17 -5.23 -3.74
N GLN A 7 5.47 -5.80 -4.72
CA GLN A 7 4.11 -6.29 -4.50
C GLN A 7 4.05 -7.38 -3.42
N PRO A 8 4.96 -8.38 -3.39
CA PRO A 8 4.93 -9.37 -2.32
C PRO A 8 5.10 -8.76 -0.93
N GLU A 9 5.93 -7.71 -0.80
CA GLU A 9 6.08 -7.01 0.48
C GLU A 9 4.78 -6.33 0.89
N LEU A 10 4.11 -5.72 -0.07
CA LEU A 10 2.82 -5.07 0.19
C LEU A 10 1.78 -6.10 0.63
N ASP A 11 1.69 -7.21 -0.06
CA ASP A 11 0.73 -8.26 0.27
C ASP A 11 0.95 -8.78 1.68
N ALA A 12 2.21 -9.02 2.06
CA ALA A 12 2.55 -9.48 3.41
C ALA A 12 2.21 -8.42 4.46
N ALA A 13 2.49 -7.16 4.16
CA ALA A 13 2.21 -6.06 5.08
C ALA A 13 0.70 -5.92 5.32
N LEU A 14 -0.09 -6.01 4.27
CA LEU A 14 -1.55 -5.90 4.40
C LEU A 14 -2.14 -7.06 5.20
N ALA A 15 -1.60 -8.26 5.03
CA ALA A 15 -2.05 -9.41 5.82
C ALA A 15 -1.72 -9.22 7.30
N LYS A 16 -0.57 -8.63 7.60
CA LYS A 16 -0.10 -8.43 8.97
C LYS A 16 -0.85 -7.28 9.67
N THR A 17 -1.31 -6.28 8.93
CA THR A 17 -1.88 -5.06 9.49
C THR A 17 -3.39 -4.98 9.34
N GLU A 18 -4.05 -6.05 8.96
CA GLU A 18 -5.49 -6.07 8.69
C GLU A 18 -5.85 -5.00 7.66
N ASN A 19 -5.23 -5.10 6.48
CA ASN A 19 -5.46 -4.19 5.37
C ASN A 19 -5.10 -2.73 5.70
N GLY A 20 -4.07 -2.56 6.50
CA GLY A 20 -3.58 -1.23 6.86
C GLY A 20 -4.29 -0.60 8.05
N ALA A 21 -5.20 -1.33 8.71
CA ALA A 21 -5.94 -0.77 9.83
C ALA A 21 -5.10 -0.64 11.09
N LYS A 22 -4.18 -1.57 11.31
CA LYS A 22 -3.40 -1.59 12.55
C LYS A 22 -2.11 -0.79 12.47
N GLU A 23 -1.58 -0.61 11.29
CA GLU A 23 -0.34 0.11 11.10
C GLU A 23 -0.31 0.71 9.71
N LEU A 24 0.30 1.88 9.57
CA LEU A 24 0.43 2.55 8.28
C LEU A 24 1.30 1.72 7.34
N VAL A 25 0.79 1.45 6.14
CA VAL A 25 1.49 0.73 5.09
C VAL A 25 1.80 1.71 3.97
N VAL A 26 3.05 1.79 3.57
CA VAL A 26 3.53 2.77 2.60
C VAL A 26 4.16 2.05 1.42
N CYS A 27 3.79 2.46 0.22
CA CYS A 27 4.40 1.99 -1.02
C CYS A 27 5.45 2.99 -1.45
N LEU A 28 6.68 2.53 -1.64
CA LEU A 28 7.83 3.38 -1.93
C LEU A 28 8.52 2.97 -3.22
N GLY A 29 9.37 3.86 -3.71
CA GLY A 29 10.16 3.63 -4.90
C GLY A 29 9.44 4.14 -6.14
N ASP A 30 9.87 3.67 -7.30
CA ASP A 30 9.28 4.03 -8.58
C ASP A 30 8.53 2.86 -9.20
N GLY A 31 8.11 1.90 -8.39
CA GLY A 31 7.44 0.70 -8.83
C GLY A 31 5.95 0.89 -9.00
N TYR A 32 5.30 -0.22 -9.31
CA TYR A 32 3.87 -0.28 -9.55
C TYR A 32 3.24 -1.26 -8.58
N PHE A 33 2.18 -0.82 -7.90
CA PHE A 33 1.49 -1.63 -6.90
C PHE A 33 0.02 -1.73 -7.24
N THR A 34 -0.60 -2.80 -6.78
CA THR A 34 -2.05 -2.99 -6.87
C THR A 34 -2.57 -3.29 -5.48
N VAL A 35 -3.63 -2.59 -5.07
CA VAL A 35 -4.33 -2.86 -3.81
C VAL A 35 -5.79 -3.15 -4.11
N THR A 36 -6.35 -4.10 -3.36
CA THR A 36 -7.72 -4.55 -3.56
C THR A 36 -8.44 -4.64 -2.21
N GLY A 37 -9.73 -4.98 -2.27
CA GLY A 37 -10.53 -5.12 -1.06
C GLY A 37 -10.73 -3.79 -0.37
N SER A 38 -10.56 -3.77 0.94
CA SER A 38 -10.73 -2.55 1.75
C SER A 38 -9.39 -2.03 2.28
N ALA A 39 -8.30 -2.36 1.60
CA ALA A 39 -6.97 -1.96 2.04
C ALA A 39 -6.78 -0.45 1.99
N THR A 40 -6.03 0.08 2.94
CA THR A 40 -5.66 1.49 3.00
C THR A 40 -4.14 1.60 3.00
N VAL A 41 -3.59 2.31 2.03
CA VAL A 41 -2.13 2.48 1.92
C VAL A 41 -1.81 3.91 1.55
N GLU A 42 -0.53 4.30 1.73
CA GLU A 42 -0.01 5.55 1.21
C GLU A 42 0.98 5.26 0.08
N ALA A 43 1.01 6.13 -0.90
CA ALA A 43 1.98 6.08 -1.99
C ALA A 43 2.92 7.28 -1.83
N TRP A 44 4.23 7.00 -1.75
CA TRP A 44 5.24 8.03 -1.54
C TRP A 44 6.19 8.08 -2.75
N GLY A 45 6.69 9.26 -3.03
CA GLY A 45 7.64 9.43 -4.12
C GLY A 45 6.98 9.27 -5.48
N SER A 46 7.63 8.57 -6.40
CA SER A 46 7.12 8.36 -7.75
C SER A 46 6.41 7.02 -7.92
N THR A 47 5.98 6.43 -6.82
CA THR A 47 5.26 5.16 -6.82
C THR A 47 3.89 5.29 -7.47
N THR A 48 3.52 4.31 -8.29
CA THR A 48 2.19 4.21 -8.88
C THR A 48 1.41 3.13 -8.16
N VAL A 49 0.23 3.47 -7.66
CA VAL A 49 -0.63 2.51 -6.96
C VAL A 49 -2.00 2.50 -7.61
N ARG A 50 -2.47 1.30 -7.97
CA ARG A 50 -3.80 1.09 -8.51
C ARG A 50 -4.70 0.53 -7.42
N ALA A 51 -5.82 1.20 -7.19
CA ALA A 51 -6.79 0.78 -6.19
C ALA A 51 -8.01 0.18 -6.87
N TRP A 52 -8.44 -0.98 -6.39
CA TRP A 52 -9.64 -1.67 -6.86
C TRP A 52 -10.60 -1.83 -5.68
N ASP A 53 -11.87 -2.09 -5.99
CA ASP A 53 -12.91 -2.31 -4.98
C ASP A 53 -13.02 -1.10 -4.05
N SER A 54 -12.92 -1.31 -2.75
CA SER A 54 -13.04 -0.25 -1.75
C SER A 54 -11.69 0.24 -1.24
N ALA A 55 -10.61 -0.09 -1.92
CA ALA A 55 -9.26 0.27 -1.48
C ALA A 55 -9.08 1.79 -1.50
N THR A 56 -8.33 2.30 -0.53
CA THR A 56 -8.04 3.72 -0.37
C THR A 56 -6.55 3.95 -0.49
N VAL A 57 -6.15 4.90 -1.35
CA VAL A 57 -4.75 5.25 -1.52
C VAL A 57 -4.61 6.75 -1.27
N ARG A 58 -3.64 7.10 -0.41
CA ARG A 58 -3.34 8.50 -0.13
C ARG A 58 -1.95 8.82 -0.64
N ALA A 59 -1.82 9.93 -1.33
CA ALA A 59 -0.51 10.41 -1.74
C ALA A 59 0.16 11.09 -0.54
N GLY A 60 1.43 10.73 -0.31
CA GLY A 60 2.18 11.27 0.82
C GLY A 60 3.65 11.42 0.48
N GLY A 61 4.37 12.04 1.36
CA GLY A 61 5.81 12.21 1.22
C GLY A 61 6.23 13.25 0.22
#